data_b74b4201de30eab77d67fdcee42b1436
#
_entry.id   b74b4201de30eab77d67fdcee42b1436
#
_cell.length_a   1.000
_cell.length_b   1.000
_cell.length_c   1.000
_cell.angle_alpha   90.00
_cell.angle_beta   90.00
_cell.angle_gamma   90.00
#
_symmetry.space_group_name_H-M   'P 1'
#
loop_
_entity.id
_entity.type
_entity.pdbx_description
1 polymer ?
#
loop_
_entity_poly.entity_id
_entity_poly.type
_entity_poly.pdbx_seq_one_letter_code
_entity_poly.pdbx_strand_id
1 'polypeptide(L)'
;VQKRMEAFGFQTITVEDGNNLEEIGKAIEAAKADTKRPSFITVKTQIGFGCPAKQGKASAHGEPLGDDNIKAMKENLGWESMEPFYVPQDVYDHMAKVRESLKAPEEEWNARFAAYCEKYPEMKELWDQYHDKDLPKKLWDNEEFWSYEDKPQATRNLSGELLNKINKVVPNLFGGSADLAPSNKTNLKGEGDFSKADYSGKNLHFGV
;
A
#
# COMPACT_ATOMS: atom_id res chain seq x y z
N VAL A 1 -16.79 4.54 -14.20
CA VAL A 1 -16.00 4.36 -12.97
C VAL A 1 -16.27 5.50 -11.99
N GLN A 2 -16.12 6.79 -12.40
CA GLN A 2 -16.23 7.97 -11.52
C GLN A 2 -17.51 7.99 -10.68
N LYS A 3 -18.69 7.89 -11.28
CA LYS A 3 -19.99 7.88 -10.55
C LYS A 3 -20.07 6.79 -9.47
N ARG A 4 -19.36 5.66 -9.65
CA ARG A 4 -19.28 4.62 -8.61
C ARG A 4 -18.40 5.07 -7.46
N MET A 5 -17.25 5.70 -7.77
CA MET A 5 -16.35 6.22 -6.74
C MET A 5 -17.00 7.36 -5.95
N GLU A 6 -17.76 8.23 -6.63
CA GLU A 6 -18.57 9.27 -5.97
C GLU A 6 -19.60 8.66 -5.02
N ALA A 7 -20.31 7.60 -5.47
CA ALA A 7 -21.27 6.89 -4.62
C ALA A 7 -20.61 6.21 -3.41
N PHE A 8 -19.34 5.85 -3.48
CA PHE A 8 -18.55 5.36 -2.35
C PHE A 8 -18.00 6.48 -1.45
N GLY A 9 -18.26 7.75 -1.80
CA GLY A 9 -17.84 8.89 -1.00
C GLY A 9 -16.45 9.45 -1.33
N PHE A 10 -15.87 9.07 -2.47
CA PHE A 10 -14.61 9.64 -2.94
C PHE A 10 -14.80 11.03 -3.54
N GLN A 11 -13.78 11.88 -3.38
CA GLN A 11 -13.56 13.00 -4.30
C GLN A 11 -13.10 12.42 -5.64
N THR A 12 -13.72 12.83 -6.75
CA THR A 12 -13.27 12.41 -8.08
C THR A 12 -12.72 13.59 -8.87
N ILE A 13 -11.58 13.39 -9.51
CA ILE A 13 -10.88 14.39 -10.31
C ILE A 13 -10.52 13.74 -11.65
N THR A 14 -10.64 14.48 -12.74
CA THR A 14 -10.22 14.00 -14.07
C THR A 14 -9.12 14.88 -14.62
N VAL A 15 -8.05 14.26 -15.09
CA VAL A 15 -7.01 14.85 -15.92
C VAL A 15 -7.23 14.35 -17.35
N GLU A 16 -7.56 15.25 -18.27
CA GLU A 16 -7.91 14.88 -19.64
C GLU A 16 -6.70 14.54 -20.50
N ASP A 17 -5.54 15.11 -20.19
CA ASP A 17 -4.27 14.82 -20.87
C ASP A 17 -3.20 14.40 -19.85
N GLY A 18 -2.89 13.11 -19.86
CA GLY A 18 -1.86 12.52 -18.98
C GLY A 18 -0.42 12.94 -19.30
N ASN A 19 -0.19 13.72 -20.34
CA ASN A 19 1.11 14.33 -20.65
C ASN A 19 1.19 15.79 -20.19
N ASN A 20 0.07 16.36 -19.72
CA ASN A 20 0.02 17.71 -19.16
C ASN A 20 0.39 17.70 -17.68
N LEU A 21 1.67 17.95 -17.37
CA LEU A 21 2.20 17.94 -16.00
C LEU A 21 1.55 19.00 -15.11
N GLU A 22 1.10 20.12 -15.69
CA GLU A 22 0.42 21.18 -14.93
C GLU A 22 -0.96 20.73 -14.45
N GLU A 23 -1.74 20.06 -15.31
CA GLU A 23 -3.04 19.48 -14.92
C GLU A 23 -2.88 18.37 -13.88
N ILE A 24 -1.88 17.52 -14.03
CA ILE A 24 -1.54 16.49 -13.03
C ILE A 24 -1.21 17.14 -11.69
N GLY A 25 -0.35 18.16 -11.70
CA GLY A 25 0.01 18.91 -10.49
C GLY A 25 -1.21 19.52 -9.80
N LYS A 26 -2.11 20.18 -10.54
CA LYS A 26 -3.36 20.74 -10.01
C LYS A 26 -4.26 19.67 -9.39
N ALA A 27 -4.37 18.50 -10.06
CA ALA A 27 -5.16 17.38 -9.53
C ALA A 27 -4.60 16.82 -8.21
N ILE A 28 -3.29 16.71 -8.10
CA ILE A 28 -2.62 16.27 -6.86
C ILE A 28 -2.86 17.28 -5.74
N GLU A 29 -2.69 18.59 -5.99
CA GLU A 29 -2.91 19.61 -4.97
C GLU A 29 -4.38 19.67 -4.54
N ALA A 30 -5.32 19.51 -5.46
CA ALA A 30 -6.75 19.43 -5.13
C ALA A 30 -7.06 18.17 -4.27
N ALA A 31 -6.41 17.04 -4.55
CA ALA A 31 -6.55 15.84 -3.74
C ALA A 31 -5.97 16.02 -2.33
N LYS A 32 -4.81 16.64 -2.19
CA LYS A 32 -4.17 16.96 -0.90
C LYS A 32 -5.00 17.93 -0.06
N ALA A 33 -5.73 18.83 -0.69
CA ALA A 33 -6.57 19.83 -0.01
C ALA A 33 -7.85 19.21 0.62
N ASP A 34 -8.35 18.09 0.10
CA ASP A 34 -9.50 17.39 0.66
C ASP A 34 -9.07 16.34 1.69
N THR A 35 -9.03 16.75 2.95
CA THR A 35 -8.66 15.86 4.07
C THR A 35 -9.82 15.02 4.63
N LYS A 36 -11.03 15.15 4.06
CA LYS A 36 -12.23 14.49 4.58
C LYS A 36 -12.63 13.25 3.79
N ARG A 37 -12.19 13.15 2.55
CA ARG A 37 -12.54 12.08 1.63
C ARG A 37 -11.28 11.54 0.96
N PRO A 38 -11.22 10.24 0.64
CA PRO A 38 -10.19 9.74 -0.26
C PRO A 38 -10.40 10.33 -1.66
N SER A 39 -9.33 10.52 -2.41
CA SER A 39 -9.37 11.08 -3.75
C SER A 39 -9.13 9.99 -4.80
N PHE A 40 -9.95 10.01 -5.85
CA PHE A 40 -9.81 9.15 -7.02
C PHE A 40 -9.52 10.02 -8.25
N ILE A 41 -8.28 9.98 -8.72
CA ILE A 41 -7.82 10.78 -9.87
C ILE A 41 -7.80 9.88 -11.10
N THR A 42 -8.60 10.22 -12.12
CA THR A 42 -8.57 9.56 -13.42
C THR A 42 -7.68 10.37 -14.36
N VAL A 43 -6.60 9.74 -14.80
CA VAL A 43 -5.67 10.35 -15.77
C VAL A 43 -5.82 9.64 -17.12
N LYS A 44 -6.21 10.37 -18.15
CA LYS A 44 -6.32 9.81 -19.51
C LYS A 44 -4.95 9.73 -20.16
N THR A 45 -4.54 8.53 -20.49
CA THR A 45 -3.27 8.24 -21.16
C THR A 45 -3.51 7.43 -22.43
N GLN A 46 -2.49 7.35 -23.27
CA GLN A 46 -2.49 6.51 -24.46
C GLN A 46 -1.32 5.52 -24.41
N ILE A 47 -1.62 4.24 -24.52
CA ILE A 47 -0.57 3.20 -24.52
C ILE A 47 0.40 3.43 -25.69
N GLY A 48 1.71 3.24 -25.44
CA GLY A 48 2.74 3.42 -26.46
C GLY A 48 2.89 4.87 -26.93
N PHE A 49 2.52 5.85 -26.11
CA PHE A 49 2.62 7.26 -26.45
C PHE A 49 4.00 7.62 -27.04
N GLY A 50 3.99 8.37 -28.13
CA GLY A 50 5.20 8.80 -28.82
C GLY A 50 5.76 7.77 -29.81
N CYS A 51 5.32 6.51 -29.80
CA CYS A 51 5.78 5.50 -30.75
C CYS A 51 4.87 5.51 -32.02
N PRO A 52 5.33 6.00 -33.19
CA PRO A 52 4.46 6.17 -34.36
C PRO A 52 3.77 4.87 -34.82
N ALA A 53 4.45 3.74 -34.72
CA ALA A 53 3.93 2.45 -35.16
C ALA A 53 3.04 1.74 -34.15
N LYS A 54 3.20 2.01 -32.85
CA LYS A 54 2.58 1.25 -31.76
C LYS A 54 1.63 2.06 -30.89
N GLN A 55 1.64 3.38 -30.96
CA GLN A 55 0.78 4.25 -30.15
C GLN A 55 -0.69 3.90 -30.32
N GLY A 56 -1.40 3.74 -29.21
CA GLY A 56 -2.82 3.39 -29.17
C GLY A 56 -3.16 1.94 -29.55
N LYS A 57 -2.17 1.09 -29.81
CA LYS A 57 -2.37 -0.30 -30.21
C LYS A 57 -2.13 -1.27 -29.07
N ALA A 58 -2.90 -2.34 -28.99
CA ALA A 58 -2.74 -3.40 -28.02
C ALA A 58 -1.34 -4.05 -28.10
N SER A 59 -0.70 -4.05 -29.26
CA SER A 59 0.67 -4.57 -29.46
C SER A 59 1.77 -3.77 -28.75
N ALA A 60 1.45 -2.63 -28.12
CA ALA A 60 2.37 -1.92 -27.22
C ALA A 60 2.37 -2.49 -25.79
N HIS A 61 1.44 -3.42 -25.47
CA HIS A 61 1.33 -4.03 -24.16
C HIS A 61 2.01 -5.41 -24.15
N GLY A 62 2.95 -5.61 -23.24
CA GLY A 62 3.56 -6.92 -22.98
C GLY A 62 4.60 -7.42 -23.97
N GLU A 63 4.91 -6.66 -25.02
CA GLU A 63 5.98 -6.97 -25.98
C GLU A 63 7.01 -5.84 -26.04
N PRO A 64 8.32 -6.17 -26.26
CA PRO A 64 9.31 -5.15 -26.57
C PRO A 64 8.90 -4.36 -27.81
N LEU A 65 9.11 -3.05 -27.79
CA LEU A 65 8.83 -2.22 -28.97
C LEU A 65 9.70 -2.57 -30.18
N GLY A 66 10.92 -3.05 -29.94
CA GLY A 66 11.98 -3.30 -30.92
C GLY A 66 12.80 -2.04 -31.22
N ASP A 67 14.05 -2.22 -31.63
CA ASP A 67 15.05 -1.14 -31.75
C ASP A 67 14.61 -0.03 -32.70
N ASP A 68 14.03 -0.38 -33.85
CA ASP A 68 13.56 0.60 -34.84
C ASP A 68 12.41 1.48 -34.29
N ASN A 69 11.50 0.87 -33.56
CA ASN A 69 10.40 1.58 -32.92
C ASN A 69 10.86 2.45 -31.75
N ILE A 70 11.84 1.98 -30.97
CA ILE A 70 12.46 2.77 -29.88
C ILE A 70 13.15 4.00 -30.47
N LYS A 71 13.91 3.83 -31.56
CA LYS A 71 14.54 4.94 -32.27
C LYS A 71 13.51 5.94 -32.77
N ALA A 72 12.51 5.49 -33.49
CA ALA A 72 11.43 6.33 -33.99
C ALA A 72 10.66 7.07 -32.89
N MET A 73 10.43 6.41 -31.74
CA MET A 73 9.80 7.03 -30.57
C MET A 73 10.69 8.12 -29.96
N LYS A 74 11.98 7.87 -29.80
CA LYS A 74 12.93 8.87 -29.28
C LYS A 74 13.01 10.09 -30.19
N GLU A 75 13.12 9.88 -31.50
CA GLU A 75 13.08 10.95 -32.50
C GLU A 75 11.79 11.76 -32.43
N ASN A 76 10.63 11.09 -32.38
CA ASN A 76 9.32 11.75 -32.31
C ASN A 76 9.12 12.54 -31.00
N LEU A 77 9.69 12.09 -29.90
CA LEU A 77 9.64 12.78 -28.61
C LEU A 77 10.75 13.82 -28.43
N GLY A 78 11.65 13.98 -29.40
CA GLY A 78 12.78 14.91 -29.30
C GLY A 78 13.83 14.50 -28.26
N TRP A 79 13.96 13.18 -27.98
CA TRP A 79 14.96 12.69 -27.04
C TRP A 79 16.38 12.80 -27.64
N GLU A 80 17.29 13.40 -26.89
CA GLU A 80 18.61 13.81 -27.41
C GLU A 80 19.63 12.67 -27.62
N SER A 81 19.42 11.50 -27.00
CA SER A 81 20.35 10.38 -27.09
C SER A 81 19.69 9.09 -27.54
N MET A 82 20.36 8.37 -28.45
CA MET A 82 19.95 7.03 -28.87
C MET A 82 20.58 5.93 -28.00
N GLU A 83 21.47 6.26 -27.08
CA GLU A 83 22.06 5.28 -26.19
C GLU A 83 20.99 4.63 -25.29
N PRO A 84 21.06 3.29 -25.08
CA PRO A 84 20.22 2.61 -24.10
C PRO A 84 20.48 3.14 -22.69
N PHE A 85 19.42 3.33 -21.91
CA PHE A 85 19.47 3.76 -20.51
C PHE A 85 20.19 5.11 -20.27
N TYR A 86 20.33 5.93 -21.31
CA TYR A 86 20.89 7.28 -21.15
C TYR A 86 20.01 8.12 -20.22
N VAL A 87 20.65 8.73 -19.23
CA VAL A 87 20.03 9.71 -18.33
C VAL A 87 20.84 11.00 -18.41
N PRO A 88 20.25 12.14 -18.75
CA PRO A 88 20.93 13.43 -18.80
C PRO A 88 21.55 13.82 -17.45
N GLN A 89 22.67 14.54 -17.47
CA GLN A 89 23.41 14.93 -16.26
C GLN A 89 22.58 15.84 -15.36
N ASP A 90 21.75 16.71 -15.90
CA ASP A 90 20.89 17.61 -15.17
C ASP A 90 19.83 16.86 -14.32
N VAL A 91 19.39 15.67 -14.79
CA VAL A 91 18.53 14.78 -14.00
C VAL A 91 19.27 14.24 -12.77
N TYR A 92 20.52 13.79 -12.93
CA TYR A 92 21.33 13.36 -11.79
C TYR A 92 21.55 14.50 -10.79
N ASP A 93 21.87 15.71 -11.29
CA ASP A 93 22.10 16.88 -10.46
C ASP A 93 20.83 17.30 -9.71
N HIS A 94 19.69 17.25 -10.39
CA HIS A 94 18.38 17.52 -9.77
C HIS A 94 18.07 16.50 -8.67
N MET A 95 18.20 15.20 -8.98
CA MET A 95 17.92 14.14 -8.02
C MET A 95 18.88 14.14 -6.82
N ALA A 96 20.14 14.58 -7.02
CA ALA A 96 21.06 14.79 -5.92
C ALA A 96 20.57 15.90 -4.95
N LYS A 97 20.06 17.01 -5.48
CA LYS A 97 19.47 18.10 -4.68
C LYS A 97 18.19 17.62 -3.95
N VAL A 98 17.33 16.87 -4.65
CA VAL A 98 16.12 16.29 -4.02
C VAL A 98 16.51 15.38 -2.86
N ARG A 99 17.46 14.46 -3.07
CA ARG A 99 17.96 13.56 -2.01
C ARG A 99 18.51 14.34 -0.81
N GLU A 100 19.27 15.41 -1.05
CA GLU A 100 19.77 16.24 0.03
C GLU A 100 18.65 16.93 0.83
N SER A 101 17.63 17.43 0.13
CA SER A 101 16.48 18.09 0.78
C SER A 101 15.63 17.13 1.62
N LEU A 102 15.71 15.81 1.39
CA LEU A 102 14.95 14.81 2.15
C LEU A 102 15.64 14.38 3.45
N LYS A 103 16.91 14.74 3.66
CA LYS A 103 17.64 14.39 4.89
C LYS A 103 17.07 15.08 6.13
N ALA A 104 16.83 16.38 6.05
CA ALA A 104 16.32 17.13 7.20
C ALA A 104 14.94 16.62 7.71
N PRO A 105 13.94 16.35 6.86
CA PRO A 105 12.70 15.69 7.28
C PRO A 105 12.91 14.33 7.95
N GLU A 106 13.84 13.51 7.44
CA GLU A 106 14.16 12.22 8.03
C GLU A 106 14.81 12.36 9.42
N GLU A 107 15.77 13.24 9.55
CA GLU A 107 16.44 13.54 10.83
C GLU A 107 15.45 14.09 11.86
N GLU A 108 14.55 14.98 11.46
CA GLU A 108 13.49 15.51 12.31
C GLU A 108 12.52 14.39 12.76
N TRP A 109 12.14 13.51 11.84
CA TRP A 109 11.29 12.38 12.19
C TRP A 109 11.98 11.45 13.18
N ASN A 110 13.25 11.10 12.93
CA ASN A 110 14.04 10.23 13.81
C ASN A 110 14.18 10.82 15.21
N ALA A 111 14.47 12.11 15.31
CA ALA A 111 14.57 12.81 16.60
C ALA A 111 13.22 12.80 17.35
N ARG A 112 12.13 13.06 16.63
CA ARG A 112 10.76 13.05 17.19
C ARG A 112 10.35 11.64 17.65
N PHE A 113 10.69 10.62 16.87
CA PHE A 113 10.42 9.23 17.20
C PHE A 113 11.24 8.78 18.42
N ALA A 114 12.53 9.14 18.50
CA ALA A 114 13.36 8.86 19.67
C ALA A 114 12.79 9.48 20.95
N ALA A 115 12.40 10.76 20.90
CA ALA A 115 11.77 11.44 22.03
C ALA A 115 10.42 10.82 22.43
N TYR A 116 9.63 10.36 21.45
CA TYR A 116 8.39 9.62 21.70
C TYR A 116 8.65 8.31 22.42
N CYS A 117 9.63 7.54 21.97
CA CYS A 117 10.01 6.24 22.57
C CYS A 117 10.55 6.40 24.00
N GLU A 118 11.30 7.46 24.26
CA GLU A 118 11.78 7.80 25.60
C GLU A 118 10.61 8.13 26.55
N LYS A 119 9.66 8.90 26.06
CA LYS A 119 8.48 9.34 26.83
C LYS A 119 7.48 8.21 27.08
N TYR A 120 7.36 7.26 26.12
CA TYR A 120 6.37 6.19 26.13
C TYR A 120 7.06 4.84 25.84
N PRO A 121 7.83 4.29 26.79
CA PRO A 121 8.61 3.05 26.56
C PRO A 121 7.73 1.83 26.24
N GLU A 122 6.50 1.77 26.78
CA GLU A 122 5.53 0.73 26.47
C GLU A 122 5.07 0.77 25.02
N MET A 123 4.97 1.96 24.44
CA MET A 123 4.63 2.13 23.02
C MET A 123 5.79 1.79 22.11
N LYS A 124 7.03 2.01 22.58
CA LYS A 124 8.21 1.55 21.86
C LYS A 124 8.27 0.02 21.80
N GLU A 125 8.00 -0.64 22.93
CA GLU A 125 7.95 -2.10 22.95
C GLU A 125 6.89 -2.65 21.99
N LEU A 126 5.71 -2.03 21.98
CA LEU A 126 4.64 -2.36 21.04
C LEU A 126 5.05 -2.12 19.59
N TRP A 127 5.66 -0.98 19.30
CA TRP A 127 6.20 -0.66 17.98
C TRP A 127 7.19 -1.72 17.49
N ASP A 128 8.14 -2.10 18.35
CA ASP A 128 9.12 -3.13 18.01
C ASP A 128 8.44 -4.48 17.70
N GLN A 129 7.46 -4.90 18.51
CA GLN A 129 6.68 -6.12 18.27
C GLN A 129 5.93 -6.09 16.92
N TYR A 130 5.38 -4.94 16.51
CA TYR A 130 4.66 -4.80 15.24
C TYR A 130 5.58 -4.84 14.02
N HIS A 131 6.85 -4.46 14.18
CA HIS A 131 7.84 -4.35 13.10
C HIS A 131 8.92 -5.44 13.14
N ASP A 132 8.94 -6.27 14.18
CA ASP A 132 9.83 -7.41 14.26
C ASP A 132 9.48 -8.43 13.16
N LYS A 133 10.50 -8.96 12.52
CA LYS A 133 10.36 -10.03 11.52
C LYS A 133 10.21 -11.40 12.16
N ASP A 134 10.65 -11.53 13.42
CA ASP A 134 10.60 -12.76 14.15
C ASP A 134 9.30 -12.87 14.95
N LEU A 135 8.71 -14.05 14.92
CA LEU A 135 7.57 -14.34 15.79
C LEU A 135 8.01 -14.32 17.26
N PRO A 136 7.16 -13.82 18.18
CA PRO A 136 7.49 -13.76 19.59
C PRO A 136 7.93 -15.13 20.12
N LYS A 137 9.03 -15.20 20.86
CA LYS A 137 9.49 -16.45 21.51
C LYS A 137 8.40 -17.09 22.36
N LYS A 138 7.54 -16.28 22.99
CA LYS A 138 6.36 -16.73 23.74
C LYS A 138 5.42 -17.64 22.94
N LEU A 139 5.45 -17.57 21.61
CA LEU A 139 4.66 -18.45 20.75
C LEU A 139 5.20 -19.88 20.77
N TRP A 140 6.53 -20.03 20.75
CA TRP A 140 7.19 -21.33 20.63
C TRP A 140 7.41 -22.01 21.98
N ASP A 141 7.67 -21.25 23.03
CA ASP A 141 7.98 -21.71 24.34
C ASP A 141 6.75 -21.90 25.25
N ASN A 142 5.57 -21.68 24.77
CA ASN A 142 4.31 -21.76 25.52
C ASN A 142 3.66 -23.13 25.35
N GLU A 143 3.80 -24.03 26.33
CA GLU A 143 3.19 -25.36 26.31
C GLU A 143 1.66 -25.30 26.20
N GLU A 144 0.99 -24.35 26.85
CA GLU A 144 -0.46 -24.16 26.79
C GLU A 144 -0.92 -23.85 25.33
N PHE A 145 -0.10 -23.14 24.60
CA PHE A 145 -0.38 -22.81 23.20
C PHE A 145 -0.48 -24.06 22.33
N TRP A 146 0.39 -25.04 22.56
CA TRP A 146 0.45 -26.31 21.80
C TRP A 146 -0.39 -27.43 22.39
N SER A 147 -1.10 -27.17 23.52
CA SER A 147 -1.97 -28.15 24.16
C SER A 147 -3.36 -28.13 23.50
N TYR A 148 -3.85 -29.29 23.11
CA TYR A 148 -5.18 -29.50 22.52
C TYR A 148 -5.89 -30.68 23.19
N GLU A 149 -7.21 -30.63 23.22
CA GLU A 149 -8.00 -31.78 23.60
C GLU A 149 -7.83 -32.91 22.56
N ASP A 150 -7.56 -34.13 23.02
CA ASP A 150 -7.45 -35.32 22.18
C ASP A 150 -8.85 -35.84 21.82
N LYS A 151 -9.54 -35.08 20.96
CA LYS A 151 -10.84 -35.46 20.40
C LYS A 151 -10.93 -35.08 18.93
N PRO A 152 -11.58 -35.93 18.10
CA PRO A 152 -11.86 -35.58 16.71
C PRO A 152 -12.74 -34.33 16.62
N GLN A 153 -12.30 -33.35 15.84
CA GLN A 153 -13.09 -32.16 15.55
C GLN A 153 -12.78 -31.61 14.15
N ALA A 154 -13.67 -30.76 13.64
CA ALA A 154 -13.46 -30.12 12.34
C ALA A 154 -12.24 -29.19 12.39
N THR A 155 -11.41 -29.23 11.34
CA THR A 155 -10.19 -28.40 11.22
C THR A 155 -10.45 -26.91 11.39
N ARG A 156 -11.61 -26.42 10.97
CA ARG A 156 -12.04 -25.02 11.18
C ARG A 156 -12.16 -24.63 12.66
N ASN A 157 -12.56 -25.58 13.52
CA ASN A 157 -12.64 -25.34 14.96
C ASN A 157 -11.24 -25.23 15.56
N LEU A 158 -10.33 -26.16 15.22
CA LEU A 158 -8.93 -26.11 15.61
C LEU A 158 -8.27 -24.80 15.15
N SER A 159 -8.52 -24.41 13.89
CA SER A 159 -8.02 -23.15 13.34
C SER A 159 -8.51 -21.93 14.14
N GLY A 160 -9.80 -21.90 14.50
CA GLY A 160 -10.36 -20.81 15.29
C GLY A 160 -9.82 -20.77 16.72
N GLU A 161 -9.59 -21.92 17.35
CA GLU A 161 -8.93 -22.01 18.67
C GLU A 161 -7.49 -21.50 18.60
N LEU A 162 -6.73 -21.97 17.60
CA LEU A 162 -5.36 -21.56 17.37
C LEU A 162 -5.25 -20.06 17.09
N LEU A 163 -6.12 -19.53 16.24
CA LEU A 163 -6.18 -18.10 15.91
C LEU A 163 -6.34 -17.24 17.16
N ASN A 164 -7.25 -17.64 18.06
CA ASN A 164 -7.48 -16.93 19.32
C ASN A 164 -6.35 -17.10 20.34
N LYS A 165 -5.59 -18.22 20.30
CA LYS A 165 -4.36 -18.38 21.07
C LYS A 165 -3.25 -17.48 20.54
N ILE A 166 -3.04 -17.46 19.22
CA ILE A 166 -2.04 -16.61 18.55
C ILE A 166 -2.29 -15.13 18.87
N ASN A 167 -3.54 -14.68 18.80
CA ASN A 167 -3.89 -13.28 19.07
C ASN A 167 -3.43 -12.78 20.45
N LYS A 168 -3.30 -13.66 21.44
CA LYS A 168 -2.81 -13.28 22.78
C LYS A 168 -1.33 -12.91 22.80
N VAL A 169 -0.54 -13.41 21.85
CA VAL A 169 0.93 -13.25 21.80
C VAL A 169 1.41 -12.50 20.57
N VAL A 170 0.57 -12.35 19.55
CA VAL A 170 0.84 -11.61 18.31
C VAL A 170 -0.13 -10.42 18.23
N PRO A 171 0.23 -9.27 18.79
CA PRO A 171 -0.70 -8.14 18.97
C PRO A 171 -1.19 -7.52 17.65
N ASN A 172 -0.44 -7.68 16.56
CA ASN A 172 -0.74 -7.18 15.23
C ASN A 172 -1.52 -8.18 14.36
N LEU A 173 -2.06 -9.25 14.95
CA LEU A 173 -2.99 -10.13 14.25
C LEU A 173 -4.31 -9.40 14.00
N PHE A 174 -4.71 -9.34 12.73
CA PHE A 174 -5.84 -8.56 12.27
C PHE A 174 -6.42 -9.21 11.01
N GLY A 175 -7.72 -9.34 10.93
CA GLY A 175 -8.32 -9.98 9.77
C GLY A 175 -9.78 -10.38 9.95
N GLY A 176 -10.28 -11.22 9.05
CA GLY A 176 -11.67 -11.68 9.09
C GLY A 176 -12.07 -12.49 7.88
N SER A 177 -13.37 -12.62 7.71
CA SER A 177 -14.01 -13.27 6.56
C SER A 177 -15.01 -12.32 5.90
N ALA A 178 -15.47 -12.67 4.71
CA ALA A 178 -16.54 -11.97 4.04
C ALA A 178 -17.86 -12.08 4.88
N ASP A 179 -18.70 -13.06 4.59
CA ASP A 179 -19.98 -13.26 5.30
C ASP A 179 -20.00 -14.51 6.19
N LEU A 180 -18.98 -15.34 6.12
CA LEU A 180 -18.92 -16.66 6.75
C LEU A 180 -18.06 -16.73 8.02
N ALA A 181 -17.76 -15.61 8.68
CA ALA A 181 -16.94 -15.59 9.88
C ALA A 181 -17.39 -16.61 10.97
N PRO A 182 -18.70 -16.77 11.28
CA PRO A 182 -19.14 -17.78 12.24
C PRO A 182 -18.87 -19.22 11.81
N SER A 183 -18.95 -19.50 10.50
CA SER A 183 -18.69 -20.84 9.94
C SER A 183 -17.20 -21.13 9.82
N ASN A 184 -16.40 -20.14 9.43
CA ASN A 184 -14.95 -20.25 9.26
C ASN A 184 -14.19 -20.13 10.57
N LYS A 185 -14.86 -19.67 11.65
CA LYS A 185 -14.27 -19.46 12.99
C LYS A 185 -13.11 -18.45 12.97
N THR A 186 -13.23 -17.41 12.15
CA THR A 186 -12.17 -16.39 11.97
C THR A 186 -12.26 -15.23 12.96
N ASN A 187 -13.29 -15.15 13.78
CA ASN A 187 -13.44 -14.08 14.76
C ASN A 187 -12.41 -14.16 15.87
N LEU A 188 -11.72 -13.05 16.12
CA LEU A 188 -10.90 -12.82 17.30
C LEU A 188 -11.80 -12.39 18.45
N LYS A 189 -11.95 -13.25 19.44
CA LYS A 189 -12.89 -13.04 20.55
C LYS A 189 -12.44 -11.91 21.47
N GLY A 190 -13.34 -10.96 21.70
CA GLY A 190 -13.07 -9.83 22.59
C GLY A 190 -12.31 -8.66 21.94
N GLU A 191 -11.93 -8.78 20.67
CA GLU A 191 -11.09 -7.78 19.99
C GLU A 191 -11.87 -6.68 19.24
N GLY A 192 -13.18 -6.72 19.27
CA GLY A 192 -14.04 -5.72 18.59
C GLY A 192 -13.95 -5.77 17.06
N ASP A 193 -14.78 -4.96 16.43
CA ASP A 193 -14.85 -4.85 14.97
C ASP A 193 -14.14 -3.58 14.49
N PHE A 194 -13.27 -3.71 13.51
CA PHE A 194 -12.65 -2.57 12.85
C PHE A 194 -13.70 -1.82 12.03
N SER A 195 -13.89 -0.55 12.33
CA SER A 195 -14.88 0.28 11.66
C SER A 195 -14.44 1.74 11.58
N LYS A 196 -15.18 2.56 10.83
CA LYS A 196 -14.96 4.01 10.80
C LYS A 196 -15.09 4.67 12.18
N ALA A 197 -15.89 4.09 13.06
CA ALA A 197 -16.11 4.61 14.43
C ALA A 197 -15.04 4.13 15.40
N ASP A 198 -14.45 2.96 15.16
CA ASP A 198 -13.45 2.35 16.04
C ASP A 198 -12.37 1.63 15.21
N TYR A 199 -11.17 2.20 15.18
CA TYR A 199 -10.00 1.62 14.51
C TYR A 199 -9.20 0.68 15.43
N SER A 200 -9.59 0.49 16.69
CA SER A 200 -8.92 -0.43 17.61
C SER A 200 -9.37 -1.87 17.44
N GLY A 201 -10.52 -2.10 16.82
CA GLY A 201 -11.04 -3.44 16.54
C GLY A 201 -10.14 -4.21 15.59
N LYS A 202 -10.04 -5.54 15.76
CA LYS A 202 -9.20 -6.42 14.95
C LYS A 202 -9.98 -7.30 13.99
N ASN A 203 -11.31 -7.37 14.12
CA ASN A 203 -12.15 -8.14 13.22
C ASN A 203 -12.59 -7.31 12.02
N LEU A 204 -12.28 -7.78 10.81
CA LEU A 204 -12.72 -7.19 9.55
C LEU A 204 -13.92 -7.94 8.98
N HIS A 205 -14.94 -7.20 8.57
CA HIS A 205 -16.10 -7.72 7.85
C HIS A 205 -16.02 -7.27 6.39
N PHE A 206 -15.53 -8.15 5.51
CA PHE A 206 -15.30 -7.80 4.11
C PHE A 206 -16.59 -7.71 3.27
N GLY A 207 -17.70 -8.20 3.81
CA GLY A 207 -18.95 -8.27 3.07
C GLY A 207 -18.98 -9.40 2.03
N VAL A 208 -20.00 -9.43 1.23
CA VAL A 208 -20.23 -10.42 0.16
C VAL A 208 -19.62 -9.94 -1.16
#